data_5d32657c4b4b8148b43fd2c93b2360df
#
_entry.id   5d32657c4b4b8148b43fd2c93b2360df
#
_cell.length_a   1.000
_cell.length_b   1.000
_cell.length_c   1.000
_cell.angle_alpha   90.00
_cell.angle_beta   90.00
_cell.angle_gamma   90.00
#
_symmetry.space_group_name_H-M   'P 1'
#
loop_
_entity.id
_entity.type
_entity.pdbx_description
1 polymer ?
#
loop_
_entity_poly.entity_id
_entity_poly.type
_entity_poly.pdbx_seq_one_letter_code
_entity_poly.pdbx_strand_id
1 'polypeptide(L)'
;MNQWGKEHTPFVFLIDFECKKPMCWKWSETENIFQFNFDGVTNQKAANTQNNNTPTSDFEFNKTPISFDEYKNKFDQIKKEIELGNSFLVNLTAKTKITSNYTIGEIYNKANAKYTCYLKDEFVCFSPETFIKIKEGKIYSYPMKGTINAGIPDAKNIILNDSKEISEHATMVDLIRNDLSRVSKNVKVNKYRYYEEIATQDVNLGQVSSEIVGELEANYCENIGEIIFDLLPAGSISGAPKQKTVKIIAAAEKEDRGYYTGIAGYYDGQNLDSTVLIRYLQNDHNYRSGGGITCNSEAQNEYQEMIDKVYVPLF
;
A
#
# COMPACT_ATOMS: atom_id res chain seq x y z
N MET A 1 6.31 -11.25 17.43
CA MET A 1 4.92 -10.72 17.43
C MET A 1 3.99 -11.53 18.32
N ASN A 2 3.87 -12.86 18.17
CA ASN A 2 2.93 -13.67 18.97
C ASN A 2 3.16 -13.56 20.48
N GLN A 3 4.42 -13.70 20.94
CA GLN A 3 4.73 -13.54 22.35
C GLN A 3 4.34 -12.15 22.89
N TRP A 4 4.69 -11.07 22.17
CA TRP A 4 4.33 -9.72 22.59
C TRP A 4 2.83 -9.45 22.50
N GLY A 5 2.14 -10.06 21.52
CA GLY A 5 0.68 -10.02 21.47
C GLY A 5 0.03 -10.66 22.68
N LYS A 6 0.48 -11.86 23.08
CA LYS A 6 0.04 -12.55 24.29
C LYS A 6 0.29 -11.73 25.57
N GLU A 7 1.40 -11.03 25.62
CA GLU A 7 1.78 -10.16 26.74
C GLU A 7 1.13 -8.77 26.69
N HIS A 8 0.32 -8.47 25.63
CA HIS A 8 -0.23 -7.15 25.35
C HIS A 8 0.84 -6.05 25.28
N THR A 9 2.07 -6.42 24.90
CA THR A 9 3.20 -5.51 24.78
C THR A 9 3.11 -4.78 23.42
N PRO A 10 3.06 -3.45 23.38
CA PRO A 10 3.03 -2.70 22.11
C PRO A 10 4.29 -2.94 21.28
N PHE A 11 4.09 -3.15 19.98
CA PHE A 11 5.18 -3.35 19.03
C PHE A 11 4.89 -2.74 17.66
N VAL A 12 5.95 -2.58 16.89
CA VAL A 12 5.93 -2.12 15.51
C VAL A 12 6.56 -3.18 14.64
N PHE A 13 6.06 -3.40 13.44
CA PHE A 13 6.58 -4.39 12.51
C PHE A 13 6.72 -3.84 11.09
N LEU A 14 7.67 -4.42 10.38
CA LEU A 14 7.96 -4.14 8.97
C LEU A 14 8.31 -5.47 8.29
N ILE A 15 7.60 -5.81 7.20
CA ILE A 15 7.78 -7.08 6.50
C ILE A 15 7.90 -6.78 5.00
N ASP A 16 8.97 -7.26 4.38
CA ASP A 16 9.22 -7.13 2.95
C ASP A 16 8.29 -8.03 2.13
N PHE A 17 8.13 -7.70 0.85
CA PHE A 17 7.24 -8.44 -0.06
C PHE A 17 7.57 -9.92 -0.15
N GLU A 18 8.84 -10.28 -0.17
CA GLU A 18 9.33 -11.65 -0.23
C GLU A 18 9.35 -12.37 1.12
N CYS A 19 9.02 -11.68 2.22
CA CYS A 19 9.08 -12.19 3.59
C CYS A 19 10.48 -12.70 4.00
N LYS A 20 11.55 -12.16 3.41
CA LYS A 20 12.94 -12.56 3.67
C LYS A 20 13.61 -11.75 4.79
N LYS A 21 13.11 -10.54 5.05
CA LYS A 21 13.70 -9.56 5.97
C LYS A 21 12.66 -8.96 6.92
N PRO A 22 11.87 -9.78 7.63
CA PRO A 22 10.90 -9.25 8.59
C PRO A 22 11.62 -8.63 9.78
N MET A 23 11.17 -7.45 10.21
CA MET A 23 11.64 -6.75 11.40
C MET A 23 10.48 -6.50 12.35
N CYS A 24 10.76 -6.55 13.64
CA CYS A 24 9.80 -6.27 14.68
C CYS A 24 10.52 -5.69 15.90
N TRP A 25 10.00 -4.61 16.45
CA TRP A 25 10.57 -3.91 17.62
C TRP A 25 9.50 -3.64 18.65
N LYS A 26 9.87 -3.58 19.94
CA LYS A 26 8.97 -2.94 20.89
C LYS A 26 8.78 -1.49 20.52
N TRP A 27 7.58 -0.96 20.74
CA TRP A 27 7.26 0.44 20.39
C TRP A 27 8.29 1.44 20.92
N SER A 28 8.71 1.26 22.17
CA SER A 28 9.69 2.14 22.85
C SER A 28 11.09 2.14 22.22
N GLU A 29 11.40 1.18 21.36
CA GLU A 29 12.74 1.00 20.76
C GLU A 29 12.83 1.56 19.34
N THR A 30 11.73 2.07 18.77
CA THR A 30 11.63 2.40 17.33
C THR A 30 12.07 3.82 16.96
N GLU A 31 12.08 4.77 17.87
CA GLU A 31 12.19 6.21 17.62
C GLU A 31 13.33 6.63 16.65
N ASN A 32 14.49 5.97 16.76
CA ASN A 32 15.68 6.31 15.94
C ASN A 32 15.93 5.34 14.77
N ILE A 33 15.10 4.33 14.62
CA ILE A 33 15.25 3.27 13.60
C ILE A 33 14.16 3.38 12.55
N PHE A 34 12.93 3.35 13.00
CA PHE A 34 11.75 3.38 12.16
C PHE A 34 10.72 4.37 12.72
N GLN A 35 10.54 5.45 12.00
CA GLN A 35 9.57 6.50 12.35
C GLN A 35 8.30 6.32 11.54
N PHE A 36 7.16 6.60 12.14
CA PHE A 36 5.89 6.49 11.45
C PHE A 36 4.84 7.48 11.97
N ASN A 37 3.88 7.77 11.11
CA ASN A 37 2.57 8.35 11.43
C ASN A 37 1.52 7.55 10.66
N PHE A 38 0.72 6.77 11.37
CA PHE A 38 -0.32 5.93 10.80
C PHE A 38 -1.68 6.44 11.27
N ASP A 39 -2.36 7.16 10.39
CA ASP A 39 -3.70 7.72 10.63
C ASP A 39 -3.76 8.53 11.95
N GLY A 40 -2.72 9.33 12.21
CA GLY A 40 -2.57 10.17 13.40
C GLY A 40 -1.86 9.51 14.58
N VAL A 41 -1.60 8.21 14.54
CA VAL A 41 -0.80 7.51 15.56
C VAL A 41 0.66 7.51 15.17
N THR A 42 1.53 8.05 16.04
CA THR A 42 2.96 8.24 15.75
C THR A 42 3.84 7.82 16.91
N ASN A 43 5.06 7.36 16.61
CA ASN A 43 6.12 7.15 17.60
C ASN A 43 7.09 8.33 17.72
N GLN A 44 6.87 9.39 16.96
CA GLN A 44 7.66 10.62 17.11
C GLN A 44 7.22 11.36 18.38
N LYS A 45 8.18 11.82 19.17
CA LYS A 45 7.91 12.82 20.19
C LYS A 45 7.43 14.09 19.51
N ALA A 46 6.41 14.75 20.08
CA ALA A 46 5.97 16.03 19.59
C ALA A 46 7.21 16.93 19.42
N ALA A 47 7.70 17.05 18.20
CA ALA A 47 8.72 18.05 17.89
C ALA A 47 8.08 19.37 18.31
N ASN A 48 8.81 20.15 19.14
CA ASN A 48 8.45 21.55 19.35
C ASN A 48 8.14 22.12 17.98
N THR A 49 6.89 22.44 17.73
CA THR A 49 6.40 23.09 16.51
C THR A 49 6.96 24.50 16.42
N GLN A 50 8.29 24.59 16.33
CA GLN A 50 8.97 25.81 15.98
C GLN A 50 9.20 25.79 14.47
N ASN A 51 8.28 26.45 13.78
CA ASN A 51 8.48 27.07 12.48
C ASN A 51 9.06 26.20 11.35
N ASN A 52 8.32 25.22 10.85
CA ASN A 52 8.59 24.67 9.52
C ASN A 52 7.64 25.24 8.45
N ASN A 53 7.27 26.52 8.55
CA ASN A 53 6.74 27.31 7.45
C ASN A 53 7.86 27.80 6.51
N THR A 54 8.80 26.93 6.16
CA THR A 54 9.63 27.19 4.98
C THR A 54 8.80 26.85 3.75
N PRO A 55 8.57 27.81 2.86
CA PRO A 55 7.81 27.54 1.63
C PRO A 55 8.43 26.35 0.88
N THR A 56 7.62 25.45 0.39
CA THR A 56 8.03 24.36 -0.51
C THR A 56 8.38 24.86 -1.92
N SER A 57 8.49 26.17 -2.12
CA SER A 57 8.77 26.81 -3.40
C SER A 57 10.07 26.38 -4.08
N ASP A 58 10.98 25.75 -3.33
CA ASP A 58 12.28 25.30 -3.83
C ASP A 58 12.41 23.76 -3.88
N PHE A 59 11.30 23.01 -3.75
CA PHE A 59 11.35 21.56 -3.85
C PHE A 59 11.48 21.12 -5.31
N GLU A 60 12.64 20.58 -5.65
CA GLU A 60 12.89 19.97 -6.95
C GLU A 60 12.66 18.46 -6.88
N PHE A 61 11.84 17.94 -7.78
CA PHE A 61 11.54 16.52 -7.88
C PHE A 61 11.38 16.13 -9.36
N ASN A 62 12.48 15.67 -9.95
CA ASN A 62 12.50 15.26 -11.34
C ASN A 62 12.48 13.74 -11.46
N LYS A 63 11.66 13.21 -12.34
CA LYS A 63 11.45 11.77 -12.56
C LYS A 63 11.93 11.33 -13.93
N THR A 64 12.70 10.25 -13.96
CA THR A 64 13.18 9.58 -15.17
C THR A 64 12.72 8.13 -15.13
N PRO A 65 11.53 7.82 -15.69
CA PRO A 65 11.00 6.46 -15.73
C PRO A 65 11.82 5.56 -16.67
N ILE A 66 11.65 4.25 -16.55
CA ILE A 66 12.13 3.30 -17.56
C ILE A 66 11.50 3.62 -18.92
N SER A 67 12.11 3.18 -20.02
CA SER A 67 11.53 3.40 -21.35
C SER A 67 10.21 2.65 -21.52
N PHE A 68 9.33 3.16 -22.39
CA PHE A 68 8.09 2.45 -22.71
C PHE A 68 8.35 1.05 -23.27
N ASP A 69 9.38 0.85 -24.07
CA ASP A 69 9.72 -0.47 -24.61
C ASP A 69 10.13 -1.47 -23.52
N GLU A 70 10.89 -1.01 -22.53
CA GLU A 70 11.25 -1.86 -21.38
C GLU A 70 10.01 -2.23 -20.56
N TYR A 71 9.14 -1.27 -20.27
CA TYR A 71 7.88 -1.51 -19.57
C TYR A 71 6.98 -2.47 -20.35
N LYS A 72 6.83 -2.22 -21.66
CA LYS A 72 6.00 -3.03 -22.55
C LYS A 72 6.45 -4.48 -22.61
N ASN A 73 7.76 -4.75 -22.61
CA ASN A 73 8.28 -6.10 -22.55
C ASN A 73 7.86 -6.85 -21.28
N LYS A 74 7.86 -6.18 -20.13
CA LYS A 74 7.38 -6.76 -18.86
C LYS A 74 5.86 -6.96 -18.89
N PHE A 75 5.14 -5.98 -19.41
CA PHE A 75 3.69 -6.02 -19.58
C PHE A 75 3.24 -7.18 -20.48
N ASP A 76 3.87 -7.36 -21.64
CA ASP A 76 3.54 -8.42 -22.60
C ASP A 76 3.77 -9.82 -22.01
N GLN A 77 4.80 -10.00 -21.17
CA GLN A 77 5.03 -11.26 -20.45
C GLN A 77 3.87 -11.57 -19.51
N ILE A 78 3.41 -10.56 -18.73
CA ILE A 78 2.28 -10.72 -17.82
C ILE A 78 0.98 -10.95 -18.58
N LYS A 79 0.75 -10.19 -19.65
CA LYS A 79 -0.44 -10.31 -20.49
C LYS A 79 -0.59 -11.73 -21.05
N LYS A 80 0.50 -12.32 -21.53
CA LYS A 80 0.55 -13.70 -22.00
C LYS A 80 0.14 -14.69 -20.90
N GLU A 81 0.61 -14.51 -19.67
CA GLU A 81 0.24 -15.39 -18.56
C GLU A 81 -1.25 -15.27 -18.19
N ILE A 82 -1.82 -14.06 -18.30
CA ILE A 82 -3.24 -13.82 -18.11
C ILE A 82 -4.05 -14.50 -19.23
N GLU A 83 -3.66 -14.34 -20.49
CA GLU A 83 -4.31 -14.97 -21.65
C GLU A 83 -4.27 -16.51 -21.60
N LEU A 84 -3.23 -17.08 -21.02
CA LEU A 84 -3.13 -18.51 -20.75
C LEU A 84 -3.98 -18.97 -19.56
N GLY A 85 -4.70 -18.07 -18.87
CA GLY A 85 -5.52 -18.37 -17.71
C GLY A 85 -4.72 -18.65 -16.42
N ASN A 86 -3.43 -18.30 -16.39
CA ASN A 86 -2.56 -18.51 -15.23
C ASN A 86 -2.80 -17.50 -14.11
N SER A 87 -3.39 -16.36 -14.42
CA SER A 87 -3.82 -15.33 -13.47
C SER A 87 -4.94 -14.47 -14.06
N PHE A 88 -5.72 -13.79 -13.21
CA PHE A 88 -6.76 -12.85 -13.63
C PHE A 88 -6.32 -11.39 -13.44
N LEU A 89 -5.44 -11.17 -12.47
CA LEU A 89 -4.92 -9.88 -12.09
C LEU A 89 -3.48 -10.05 -11.63
N VAL A 90 -2.56 -9.27 -12.18
CA VAL A 90 -1.14 -9.27 -11.80
C VAL A 90 -0.69 -7.84 -11.57
N ASN A 91 -0.19 -7.52 -10.38
CA ASN A 91 0.40 -6.21 -10.14
C ASN A 91 1.80 -6.14 -10.77
N LEU A 92 1.98 -5.26 -11.77
CA LEU A 92 3.27 -4.98 -12.40
C LEU A 92 3.85 -3.69 -11.86
N THR A 93 5.13 -3.71 -11.50
CA THR A 93 5.82 -2.52 -10.97
C THR A 93 7.12 -2.24 -11.69
N ALA A 94 7.55 -1.00 -11.60
CA ALA A 94 8.83 -0.56 -12.14
C ALA A 94 9.47 0.52 -11.26
N LYS A 95 10.78 0.70 -11.43
CA LYS A 95 11.54 1.77 -10.81
C LYS A 95 11.55 3.01 -11.71
N THR A 96 11.38 4.16 -11.08
CA THR A 96 11.60 5.47 -11.70
C THR A 96 12.75 6.15 -10.98
N LYS A 97 13.78 6.55 -11.69
CA LYS A 97 14.90 7.29 -11.10
C LYS A 97 14.44 8.70 -10.73
N ILE A 98 14.78 9.13 -9.53
CA ILE A 98 14.42 10.46 -9.00
C ILE A 98 15.68 11.30 -8.82
N THR A 99 15.58 12.59 -9.13
CA THR A 99 16.53 13.61 -8.70
C THR A 99 15.78 14.61 -7.84
N SER A 100 16.25 14.81 -6.62
CA SER A 100 15.67 15.75 -5.66
C SER A 100 16.76 16.49 -4.92
N ASN A 101 16.48 17.73 -4.54
CA ASN A 101 17.32 18.54 -3.67
C ASN A 101 17.07 18.27 -2.17
N TYR A 102 16.10 17.39 -1.84
CA TYR A 102 15.81 16.96 -0.48
C TYR A 102 16.25 15.51 -0.26
N THR A 103 16.80 15.23 0.91
CA THR A 103 17.02 13.88 1.40
C THR A 103 15.69 13.19 1.73
N ILE A 104 15.67 11.86 1.79
CA ILE A 104 14.43 11.11 2.14
C ILE A 104 13.93 11.45 3.55
N GLY A 105 14.83 11.81 4.49
CA GLY A 105 14.44 12.26 5.82
C GLY A 105 13.78 13.66 5.81
N GLU A 106 14.27 14.61 5.00
CA GLU A 106 13.63 15.91 4.82
C GLU A 106 12.25 15.77 4.16
N ILE A 107 12.16 14.88 3.16
CA ILE A 107 10.89 14.55 2.51
C ILE A 107 9.90 13.97 3.54
N TYR A 108 10.33 13.02 4.39
CA TYR A 108 9.48 12.44 5.43
C TYR A 108 8.90 13.50 6.36
N ASN A 109 9.74 14.44 6.82
CA ASN A 109 9.34 15.49 7.76
C ASN A 109 8.34 16.52 7.17
N LYS A 110 8.27 16.62 5.85
CA LYS A 110 7.40 17.56 5.13
C LYS A 110 6.18 16.90 4.48
N ALA A 111 6.17 15.58 4.41
CA ALA A 111 5.11 14.85 3.73
C ALA A 111 3.87 14.68 4.60
N ASN A 112 2.71 14.75 3.95
CA ASN A 112 1.42 14.45 4.57
C ASN A 112 0.69 13.35 3.78
N ALA A 113 0.49 12.22 4.43
CA ALA A 113 -0.33 11.14 3.90
C ALA A 113 -0.98 10.36 5.05
N LYS A 114 -2.00 9.58 4.75
CA LYS A 114 -2.70 8.75 5.73
C LYS A 114 -1.73 7.85 6.51
N TYR A 115 -0.80 7.24 5.81
CA TYR A 115 0.27 6.43 6.39
C TYR A 115 1.61 6.94 5.88
N THR A 116 2.43 7.48 6.77
CA THR A 116 3.82 7.81 6.47
C THR A 116 4.75 6.97 7.32
N CYS A 117 5.83 6.48 6.73
CA CYS A 117 6.89 5.84 7.48
C CYS A 117 8.26 6.07 6.85
N TYR A 118 9.27 6.03 7.70
CA TYR A 118 10.66 6.25 7.34
C TYR A 118 11.54 5.23 8.07
N LEU A 119 12.14 4.33 7.32
CA LEU A 119 13.24 3.51 7.81
C LEU A 119 14.53 4.26 7.52
N LYS A 120 15.26 4.61 8.59
CA LYS A 120 16.45 5.47 8.50
C LYS A 120 17.44 4.93 7.47
N ASP A 121 17.87 5.80 6.56
CA ASP A 121 18.85 5.54 5.50
C ASP A 121 18.45 4.45 4.48
N GLU A 122 17.20 3.99 4.52
CA GLU A 122 16.68 2.95 3.63
C GLU A 122 15.57 3.48 2.71
N PHE A 123 14.47 3.95 3.27
CA PHE A 123 13.34 4.42 2.48
C PHE A 123 12.39 5.35 3.23
N VAL A 124 11.56 6.05 2.47
CA VAL A 124 10.36 6.75 2.92
C VAL A 124 9.14 6.30 2.13
N CYS A 125 7.98 6.23 2.78
CA CYS A 125 6.73 5.76 2.20
C CYS A 125 5.56 6.66 2.59
N PHE A 126 4.62 6.88 1.64
CA PHE A 126 3.45 7.78 1.76
C PHE A 126 2.16 7.07 1.35
N SER A 127 1.87 5.95 1.99
CA SER A 127 0.79 5.09 1.53
C SER A 127 -0.60 5.65 1.85
N PRO A 128 -1.56 5.59 0.93
CA PRO A 128 -2.97 5.79 1.22
C PRO A 128 -3.67 4.50 1.67
N GLU A 129 -3.02 3.34 1.51
CA GLU A 129 -3.66 2.03 1.56
C GLU A 129 -3.50 1.34 2.91
N THR A 130 -4.62 1.07 3.56
CA THR A 130 -4.68 0.20 4.74
C THR A 130 -4.48 -1.27 4.32
N PHE A 131 -3.57 -2.00 4.98
CA PHE A 131 -3.47 -3.45 4.81
C PHE A 131 -4.58 -4.15 5.60
N ILE A 132 -4.48 -4.15 6.93
CA ILE A 132 -5.52 -4.61 7.85
C ILE A 132 -5.58 -3.73 9.09
N LYS A 133 -6.75 -3.68 9.71
CA LYS A 133 -6.94 -3.18 11.08
C LYS A 133 -7.55 -4.29 11.93
N ILE A 134 -7.10 -4.41 13.18
CA ILE A 134 -7.75 -5.28 14.18
C ILE A 134 -8.27 -4.37 15.28
N LYS A 135 -9.56 -4.49 15.58
CA LYS A 135 -10.24 -3.75 16.62
C LYS A 135 -11.34 -4.58 17.23
N GLU A 136 -11.38 -4.67 18.57
CA GLU A 136 -12.44 -5.36 19.32
C GLU A 136 -12.68 -6.81 18.84
N GLY A 137 -11.59 -7.57 18.58
CA GLY A 137 -11.66 -8.96 18.13
C GLY A 137 -12.11 -9.13 16.67
N LYS A 138 -12.19 -8.06 15.89
CA LYS A 138 -12.53 -8.09 14.48
C LYS A 138 -11.36 -7.63 13.63
N ILE A 139 -11.20 -8.27 12.46
CA ILE A 139 -10.23 -7.88 11.45
C ILE A 139 -10.96 -7.19 10.31
N TYR A 140 -10.41 -6.07 9.85
CA TYR A 140 -10.94 -5.24 8.79
C TYR A 140 -9.93 -5.09 7.66
N SER A 141 -10.42 -5.02 6.43
CA SER A 141 -9.65 -4.55 5.27
C SER A 141 -10.52 -3.63 4.43
N TYR A 142 -9.85 -2.68 3.75
CA TYR A 142 -10.50 -1.60 3.03
C TYR A 142 -9.98 -1.56 1.58
N PRO A 143 -10.33 -2.57 0.73
CA PRO A 143 -9.94 -2.52 -0.67
C PRO A 143 -10.46 -1.27 -1.35
N MET A 144 -9.55 -0.58 -2.05
CA MET A 144 -9.83 0.63 -2.78
C MET A 144 -9.48 0.44 -4.25
N LYS A 145 -10.37 0.85 -5.14
CA LYS A 145 -10.18 0.83 -6.59
C LYS A 145 -10.99 1.96 -7.22
N GLY A 146 -10.37 2.62 -8.17
CA GLY A 146 -10.95 3.77 -8.82
C GLY A 146 -10.70 5.07 -8.06
N THR A 147 -10.10 6.02 -8.77
CA THR A 147 -9.84 7.37 -8.29
C THR A 147 -10.23 8.35 -9.39
N ILE A 148 -10.91 9.43 -9.02
CA ILE A 148 -11.35 10.49 -9.94
C ILE A 148 -11.08 11.85 -9.30
N ASN A 149 -10.84 12.87 -10.10
CA ASN A 149 -10.83 14.24 -9.59
C ASN A 149 -12.23 14.63 -9.11
N ALA A 150 -12.40 14.88 -7.81
CA ALA A 150 -13.70 15.22 -7.20
C ALA A 150 -14.27 16.55 -7.71
N GLY A 151 -13.43 17.43 -8.29
CA GLY A 151 -13.87 18.68 -8.91
C GLY A 151 -14.58 18.51 -10.28
N ILE A 152 -14.56 17.34 -10.87
CA ILE A 152 -15.30 17.06 -12.10
C ILE A 152 -16.81 17.03 -11.77
N PRO A 153 -17.66 17.72 -12.54
CA PRO A 153 -19.09 17.61 -12.36
C PRO A 153 -19.57 16.18 -12.39
N ASP A 154 -20.35 15.76 -11.38
CA ASP A 154 -20.90 14.42 -11.22
C ASP A 154 -19.84 13.28 -11.06
N ALA A 155 -18.63 13.62 -10.60
CA ALA A 155 -17.51 12.68 -10.41
C ALA A 155 -17.91 11.38 -9.68
N LYS A 156 -18.71 11.52 -8.62
CA LYS A 156 -19.23 10.37 -7.85
C LYS A 156 -20.02 9.39 -8.71
N ASN A 157 -20.95 9.87 -9.51
CA ASN A 157 -21.76 8.99 -10.35
C ASN A 157 -20.95 8.41 -11.51
N ILE A 158 -20.01 9.19 -12.07
CA ILE A 158 -19.10 8.71 -13.12
C ILE A 158 -18.34 7.49 -12.62
N ILE A 159 -17.61 7.61 -11.51
CA ILE A 159 -16.76 6.52 -11.01
C ILE A 159 -17.56 5.34 -10.47
N LEU A 160 -18.71 5.58 -9.86
CA LEU A 160 -19.57 4.51 -9.36
C LEU A 160 -20.23 3.68 -10.46
N ASN A 161 -20.39 4.24 -11.67
CA ASN A 161 -21.02 3.56 -12.81
C ASN A 161 -20.00 3.12 -13.88
N ASP A 162 -18.71 3.37 -13.70
CA ASP A 162 -17.68 2.89 -14.62
C ASP A 162 -17.60 1.35 -14.58
N SER A 163 -17.87 0.71 -15.73
CA SER A 163 -17.98 -0.75 -15.82
C SER A 163 -16.62 -1.45 -15.60
N LYS A 164 -15.50 -0.83 -16.01
CA LYS A 164 -14.15 -1.34 -15.77
C LYS A 164 -13.86 -1.33 -14.26
N GLU A 165 -14.08 -0.17 -13.61
CA GLU A 165 -13.86 0.00 -12.17
C GLU A 165 -14.76 -0.92 -11.33
N ILE A 166 -16.00 -1.15 -11.74
CA ILE A 166 -16.92 -2.11 -11.10
C ILE A 166 -16.31 -3.52 -11.12
N SER A 167 -15.88 -3.99 -12.29
CA SER A 167 -15.34 -5.34 -12.46
C SER A 167 -14.03 -5.55 -11.68
N GLU A 168 -13.11 -4.59 -11.75
CA GLU A 168 -11.84 -4.66 -11.05
C GLU A 168 -12.05 -4.61 -9.53
N HIS A 169 -12.94 -3.74 -9.05
CA HIS A 169 -13.27 -3.63 -7.63
C HIS A 169 -13.92 -4.92 -7.10
N ALA A 170 -14.84 -5.53 -7.85
CA ALA A 170 -15.45 -6.80 -7.46
C ALA A 170 -14.40 -7.92 -7.32
N THR A 171 -13.47 -8.01 -8.27
CA THR A 171 -12.37 -8.97 -8.21
C THR A 171 -11.48 -8.74 -6.98
N MET A 172 -11.16 -7.49 -6.66
CA MET A 172 -10.36 -7.15 -5.50
C MET A 172 -11.08 -7.47 -4.18
N VAL A 173 -12.37 -7.14 -4.08
CA VAL A 173 -13.18 -7.45 -2.89
C VAL A 173 -13.26 -8.95 -2.67
N ASP A 174 -13.44 -9.76 -3.72
CA ASP A 174 -13.50 -11.21 -3.58
C ASP A 174 -12.14 -11.80 -3.14
N LEU A 175 -11.04 -11.30 -3.71
CA LEU A 175 -9.69 -11.69 -3.31
C LEU A 175 -9.43 -11.41 -1.82
N ILE A 176 -9.73 -10.20 -1.35
CA ILE A 176 -9.50 -9.81 0.05
C ILE A 176 -10.46 -10.56 0.98
N ARG A 177 -11.71 -10.78 0.58
CA ARG A 177 -12.65 -11.61 1.34
C ARG A 177 -12.12 -13.03 1.54
N ASN A 178 -11.57 -13.64 0.49
CA ASN A 178 -10.93 -14.95 0.57
C ASN A 178 -9.69 -14.93 1.48
N ASP A 179 -8.85 -13.91 1.40
CA ASP A 179 -7.69 -13.77 2.30
C ASP A 179 -8.13 -13.71 3.76
N LEU A 180 -9.09 -12.84 4.11
CA LEU A 180 -9.59 -12.73 5.49
C LEU A 180 -10.25 -14.03 5.98
N SER A 181 -10.88 -14.81 5.10
CA SER A 181 -11.51 -16.09 5.47
C SER A 181 -10.51 -17.17 5.92
N ARG A 182 -9.21 -16.98 5.65
CA ARG A 182 -8.15 -17.90 6.11
C ARG A 182 -7.81 -17.71 7.57
N VAL A 183 -8.02 -16.50 8.10
CA VAL A 183 -7.60 -16.09 9.45
C VAL A 183 -8.77 -15.69 10.36
N SER A 184 -9.99 -15.64 9.83
CA SER A 184 -11.17 -15.19 10.58
C SER A 184 -12.44 -15.93 10.14
N LYS A 185 -13.48 -15.84 10.96
CA LYS A 185 -14.82 -16.40 10.71
C LYS A 185 -15.82 -15.31 10.34
N ASN A 186 -16.98 -15.71 9.82
CA ASN A 186 -18.11 -14.82 9.53
C ASN A 186 -17.73 -13.62 8.64
N VAL A 187 -16.82 -13.85 7.67
CA VAL A 187 -16.33 -12.79 6.77
C VAL A 187 -17.46 -12.28 5.90
N LYS A 188 -17.66 -10.97 5.92
CA LYS A 188 -18.68 -10.28 5.13
C LYS A 188 -18.20 -8.94 4.61
N VAL A 189 -18.79 -8.51 3.51
CA VAL A 189 -18.66 -7.14 3.00
C VAL A 189 -19.65 -6.27 3.78
N ASN A 190 -19.17 -5.43 4.66
CA ASN A 190 -19.98 -4.57 5.52
C ASN A 190 -20.48 -3.34 4.76
N LYS A 191 -19.60 -2.75 3.93
CA LYS A 191 -19.95 -1.68 2.99
C LYS A 191 -19.36 -2.00 1.63
N TYR A 192 -20.15 -1.89 0.58
CA TYR A 192 -19.71 -2.18 -0.78
C TYR A 192 -19.72 -0.92 -1.64
N ARG A 193 -18.57 -0.60 -2.26
CA ARG A 193 -18.37 0.50 -3.20
C ARG A 193 -18.94 1.83 -2.71
N TYR A 194 -18.49 2.29 -1.55
CA TYR A 194 -18.82 3.62 -1.08
C TYR A 194 -17.78 4.65 -1.58
N TYR A 195 -18.29 5.85 -1.84
CA TYR A 195 -17.47 6.96 -2.32
C TYR A 195 -16.98 7.79 -1.14
N GLU A 196 -15.69 8.12 -1.14
CA GLU A 196 -15.04 9.01 -0.17
C GLU A 196 -14.28 10.10 -0.92
N GLU A 197 -14.26 11.30 -0.35
CA GLU A 197 -13.41 12.39 -0.84
C GLU A 197 -12.19 12.53 0.04
N ILE A 198 -11.03 12.56 -0.61
CA ILE A 198 -9.74 12.75 0.03
C ILE A 198 -9.24 14.13 -0.37
N ALA A 199 -9.06 15.00 0.63
CA ALA A 199 -8.45 16.30 0.40
C ALA A 199 -6.96 16.11 0.06
N THR A 200 -6.52 16.70 -1.04
CA THR A 200 -5.10 16.81 -1.40
C THR A 200 -4.76 18.28 -1.66
N GLN A 201 -3.48 18.56 -1.87
CA GLN A 201 -3.05 19.96 -2.08
C GLN A 201 -3.58 20.57 -3.38
N ASP A 202 -3.56 19.81 -4.46
CA ASP A 202 -3.87 20.34 -5.79
C ASP A 202 -5.35 20.20 -6.13
N VAL A 203 -5.91 19.01 -5.87
CA VAL A 203 -7.32 18.69 -6.17
C VAL A 203 -7.85 17.67 -5.19
N ASN A 204 -9.10 17.77 -4.77
CA ASN A 204 -9.76 16.72 -4.02
C ASN A 204 -9.93 15.49 -4.91
N LEU A 205 -9.59 14.33 -4.38
CA LEU A 205 -9.75 13.05 -5.06
C LEU A 205 -10.97 12.31 -4.53
N GLY A 206 -11.86 11.92 -5.43
CA GLY A 206 -12.91 10.96 -5.15
C GLY A 206 -12.36 9.54 -5.28
N GLN A 207 -12.63 8.70 -4.30
CA GLN A 207 -12.16 7.32 -4.25
C GLN A 207 -13.30 6.38 -3.94
N VAL A 208 -13.28 5.18 -4.53
CA VAL A 208 -14.24 4.11 -4.23
C VAL A 208 -13.58 3.04 -3.39
N SER A 209 -14.16 2.78 -2.22
CA SER A 209 -13.69 1.81 -1.24
C SER A 209 -14.78 0.81 -0.89
N SER A 210 -14.38 -0.35 -0.35
CA SER A 210 -15.29 -1.27 0.35
C SER A 210 -14.73 -1.60 1.73
N GLU A 211 -15.59 -2.00 2.66
CA GLU A 211 -15.19 -2.46 3.98
C GLU A 211 -15.54 -3.93 4.12
N ILE A 212 -14.54 -4.75 4.37
CA ILE A 212 -14.66 -6.18 4.63
C ILE A 212 -14.29 -6.42 6.09
N VAL A 213 -15.08 -7.22 6.79
CA VAL A 213 -14.89 -7.53 8.19
C VAL A 213 -15.01 -9.03 8.44
N GLY A 214 -14.14 -9.57 9.30
CA GLY A 214 -14.20 -10.91 9.84
C GLY A 214 -14.07 -10.91 11.36
N GLU A 215 -14.49 -11.99 12.02
CA GLU A 215 -14.38 -12.20 13.45
C GLU A 215 -13.18 -13.08 13.75
N LEU A 216 -12.27 -12.60 14.59
CA LEU A 216 -11.10 -13.34 15.04
C LEU A 216 -11.45 -14.27 16.21
N GLU A 217 -10.66 -15.31 16.40
CA GLU A 217 -10.75 -16.17 17.58
C GLU A 217 -10.42 -15.39 18.87
N ALA A 218 -10.96 -15.80 20.00
CA ALA A 218 -10.79 -15.07 21.25
C ALA A 218 -9.32 -14.91 21.69
N ASN A 219 -8.44 -15.84 21.27
CA ASN A 219 -7.01 -15.82 21.56
C ASN A 219 -6.16 -15.21 20.43
N TYR A 220 -6.72 -14.40 19.53
CA TYR A 220 -6.03 -13.83 18.37
C TYR A 220 -4.75 -13.08 18.75
N CYS A 221 -4.71 -12.48 19.92
CA CYS A 221 -3.52 -11.76 20.41
C CYS A 221 -2.28 -12.68 20.48
N GLU A 222 -2.47 -13.97 20.77
CA GLU A 222 -1.39 -14.97 20.84
C GLU A 222 -0.90 -15.38 19.43
N ASN A 223 -1.64 -15.03 18.36
CA ASN A 223 -1.42 -15.47 16.99
C ASN A 223 -1.28 -14.31 15.99
N ILE A 224 -1.02 -13.08 16.45
CA ILE A 224 -0.96 -11.88 15.58
C ILE A 224 0.05 -12.07 14.44
N GLY A 225 1.21 -12.63 14.73
CA GLY A 225 2.23 -12.89 13.71
C GLY A 225 1.74 -13.87 12.65
N GLU A 226 1.12 -14.97 13.04
CA GLU A 226 0.56 -15.96 12.12
C GLU A 226 -0.56 -15.36 11.26
N ILE A 227 -1.47 -14.61 11.87
CA ILE A 227 -2.53 -13.89 11.14
C ILE A 227 -1.93 -13.00 10.05
N ILE A 228 -0.90 -12.21 10.38
CA ILE A 228 -0.24 -11.33 9.42
C ILE A 228 0.43 -12.14 8.29
N PHE A 229 1.24 -13.15 8.63
CA PHE A 229 1.98 -13.92 7.63
C PHE A 229 1.07 -14.75 6.72
N ASP A 230 -0.06 -15.25 7.21
CA ASP A 230 -1.04 -15.97 6.41
C ASP A 230 -1.72 -15.08 5.35
N LEU A 231 -1.78 -13.78 5.58
CA LEU A 231 -2.33 -12.82 4.63
C LEU A 231 -1.30 -12.35 3.57
N LEU A 232 0.00 -12.60 3.78
CA LEU A 232 1.06 -12.14 2.88
C LEU A 232 1.27 -13.03 1.64
N PRO A 233 1.78 -12.40 0.55
CA PRO A 233 1.80 -10.96 0.33
C PRO A 233 0.38 -10.39 0.21
N ALA A 234 0.22 -9.08 0.45
CA ALA A 234 -1.09 -8.46 0.38
C ALA A 234 -1.74 -8.67 -0.99
N GLY A 235 -3.05 -8.98 -1.00
CA GLY A 235 -3.78 -9.31 -2.22
C GLY A 235 -3.80 -8.17 -3.24
N SER A 236 -3.97 -6.94 -2.75
CA SER A 236 -4.08 -5.72 -3.57
C SER A 236 -2.85 -5.41 -4.42
N ILE A 237 -1.66 -5.85 -3.98
CA ILE A 237 -0.39 -5.59 -4.65
C ILE A 237 0.26 -6.85 -5.23
N SER A 238 -0.41 -7.97 -5.20
CA SER A 238 0.01 -9.23 -5.83
C SER A 238 -0.92 -9.58 -6.99
N GLY A 239 -2.07 -10.13 -6.72
CA GLY A 239 -3.09 -10.55 -7.68
C GLY A 239 -3.70 -11.91 -7.37
N ALA A 240 -4.41 -12.48 -8.32
CA ALA A 240 -5.19 -13.70 -8.14
C ALA A 240 -5.01 -14.71 -9.29
N PRO A 241 -4.75 -15.99 -9.00
CA PRO A 241 -4.46 -16.64 -7.72
C PRO A 241 -3.07 -16.26 -7.16
N LYS A 242 -3.00 -15.94 -5.86
CA LYS A 242 -1.82 -15.33 -5.22
C LYS A 242 -0.50 -16.08 -5.48
N GLN A 243 -0.43 -17.39 -5.20
CA GLN A 243 0.80 -18.16 -5.32
C GLN A 243 1.36 -18.20 -6.76
N LYS A 244 0.48 -18.30 -7.75
CA LYS A 244 0.88 -18.32 -9.16
C LYS A 244 1.33 -16.93 -9.60
N THR A 245 0.60 -15.91 -9.16
CA THR A 245 0.85 -14.51 -9.52
C THR A 245 2.20 -14.01 -9.00
N VAL A 246 2.59 -14.37 -7.78
CA VAL A 246 3.93 -14.02 -7.25
C VAL A 246 5.07 -14.57 -8.15
N LYS A 247 4.91 -15.78 -8.68
CA LYS A 247 5.90 -16.35 -9.62
C LYS A 247 5.94 -15.60 -10.95
N ILE A 248 4.77 -15.18 -11.45
CA ILE A 248 4.67 -14.38 -12.69
C ILE A 248 5.35 -13.02 -12.47
N ILE A 249 5.09 -12.34 -11.35
CA ILE A 249 5.74 -11.09 -10.98
C ILE A 249 7.26 -11.25 -10.97
N ALA A 250 7.79 -12.23 -10.25
CA ALA A 250 9.23 -12.46 -10.16
C ALA A 250 9.88 -12.71 -11.53
N ALA A 251 9.19 -13.43 -12.43
CA ALA A 251 9.68 -13.70 -13.78
C ALA A 251 9.68 -12.45 -14.68
N ALA A 252 8.67 -11.57 -14.53
CA ALA A 252 8.53 -10.35 -15.33
C ALA A 252 9.43 -9.22 -14.83
N GLU A 253 9.47 -8.99 -13.51
CA GLU A 253 10.24 -7.89 -12.89
C GLU A 253 11.74 -8.20 -12.82
N LYS A 254 12.12 -9.48 -12.62
CA LYS A 254 13.50 -9.99 -12.52
C LYS A 254 14.34 -9.33 -11.42
N GLU A 255 13.66 -8.83 -10.38
CA GLU A 255 14.28 -8.22 -9.22
C GLU A 255 13.39 -8.40 -7.99
N ASP A 256 13.98 -8.42 -6.80
CA ASP A 256 13.22 -8.40 -5.54
C ASP A 256 12.59 -7.01 -5.34
N ARG A 257 11.37 -7.00 -4.80
CA ARG A 257 10.69 -5.75 -4.43
C ARG A 257 11.20 -5.18 -3.11
N GLY A 258 11.72 -6.06 -2.24
CA GLY A 258 12.14 -5.69 -0.90
C GLY A 258 10.97 -5.14 -0.08
N TYR A 259 11.15 -4.01 0.61
CA TYR A 259 10.07 -3.43 1.39
C TYR A 259 8.97 -2.75 0.55
N TYR A 260 9.24 -2.39 -0.69
CA TYR A 260 8.17 -1.91 -1.58
C TYR A 260 7.12 -2.99 -1.77
N THR A 261 5.85 -2.64 -1.63
CA THR A 261 4.70 -3.57 -1.59
C THR A 261 4.75 -4.60 -0.46
N GLY A 262 5.69 -4.47 0.47
CA GLY A 262 5.61 -5.10 1.77
C GLY A 262 4.59 -4.40 2.67
N ILE A 263 4.63 -4.65 3.94
CA ILE A 263 3.72 -4.06 4.93
C ILE A 263 4.47 -3.48 6.12
N ALA A 264 3.90 -2.44 6.72
CA ALA A 264 4.30 -1.95 8.04
C ALA A 264 3.07 -1.74 8.91
N GLY A 265 3.25 -1.86 10.21
CA GLY A 265 2.14 -1.67 11.13
C GLY A 265 2.58 -1.60 12.59
N TYR A 266 1.61 -1.32 13.44
CA TYR A 266 1.79 -1.35 14.87
C TYR A 266 0.67 -2.13 15.57
N TYR A 267 0.98 -2.61 16.73
CA TYR A 267 0.04 -3.16 17.72
C TYR A 267 0.20 -2.36 19.01
N ASP A 268 -0.89 -1.80 19.54
CA ASP A 268 -0.87 -0.93 20.72
C ASP A 268 -1.07 -1.67 22.06
N GLY A 269 -1.17 -3.00 21.99
CA GLY A 269 -1.53 -3.87 23.12
C GLY A 269 -2.99 -4.37 23.07
N GLN A 270 -3.82 -3.80 22.19
CA GLN A 270 -5.22 -4.19 21.99
C GLN A 270 -5.61 -4.18 20.49
N ASN A 271 -5.24 -3.13 19.78
CA ASN A 271 -5.61 -2.89 18.40
C ASN A 271 -4.37 -2.97 17.50
N LEU A 272 -4.60 -3.26 16.22
CA LEU A 272 -3.57 -3.27 15.21
C LEU A 272 -4.00 -2.38 14.05
N ASP A 273 -3.07 -1.56 13.55
CA ASP A 273 -3.23 -0.85 12.28
C ASP A 273 -2.00 -1.07 11.40
N SER A 274 -2.21 -1.23 10.10
CA SER A 274 -1.13 -1.52 9.17
C SER A 274 -1.42 -1.02 7.76
N THR A 275 -0.35 -0.80 7.02
CA THR A 275 -0.38 -0.27 5.66
C THR A 275 0.41 -1.15 4.70
N VAL A 276 0.01 -1.12 3.43
CA VAL A 276 0.82 -1.63 2.31
C VAL A 276 1.82 -0.54 1.93
N LEU A 277 3.09 -0.89 1.74
CA LEU A 277 4.16 0.07 1.44
C LEU A 277 4.18 0.42 -0.05
N ILE A 278 3.34 1.37 -0.44
CA ILE A 278 3.28 1.97 -1.78
C ILE A 278 3.55 3.48 -1.69
N ARG A 279 3.72 4.15 -2.84
CA ARG A 279 4.27 5.53 -2.85
C ARG A 279 5.60 5.58 -2.12
N TYR A 280 6.56 4.85 -2.64
CA TYR A 280 7.75 4.41 -1.94
C TYR A 280 9.01 4.91 -2.63
N LEU A 281 9.82 5.68 -1.89
CA LEU A 281 11.08 6.24 -2.35
C LEU A 281 12.25 5.65 -1.54
N GLN A 282 13.17 4.99 -2.22
CA GLN A 282 14.40 4.43 -1.64
C GLN A 282 15.49 5.49 -1.50
N ASN A 283 16.41 5.27 -0.57
CA ASN A 283 17.56 6.15 -0.37
C ASN A 283 18.51 6.20 -1.60
N ASP A 284 18.50 5.17 -2.42
CA ASP A 284 19.23 5.13 -3.70
C ASP A 284 18.56 5.94 -4.82
N HIS A 285 17.58 6.78 -4.48
CA HIS A 285 16.80 7.62 -5.39
C HIS A 285 15.97 6.84 -6.41
N ASN A 286 15.55 5.62 -6.10
CA ASN A 286 14.57 4.89 -6.88
C ASN A 286 13.18 5.02 -6.25
N TYR A 287 12.23 5.54 -7.00
CA TYR A 287 10.81 5.51 -6.66
C TYR A 287 10.17 4.29 -7.33
N ARG A 288 9.42 3.50 -6.57
CA ARG A 288 8.71 2.35 -7.13
C ARG A 288 7.22 2.64 -7.25
N SER A 289 6.66 2.31 -8.39
CA SER A 289 5.24 2.44 -8.69
C SER A 289 4.77 1.36 -9.65
N GLY A 290 3.47 1.21 -9.80
CA GLY A 290 2.88 0.23 -10.70
C GLY A 290 1.37 0.13 -10.57
N GLY A 291 0.80 -0.83 -11.27
CA GLY A 291 -0.63 -1.05 -11.35
C GLY A 291 -1.01 -2.50 -11.57
N GLY A 292 -2.30 -2.79 -11.47
CA GLY A 292 -2.85 -4.12 -11.69
C GLY A 292 -3.17 -4.36 -13.18
N ILE A 293 -2.48 -5.31 -13.78
CA ILE A 293 -2.70 -5.72 -15.16
C ILE A 293 -3.79 -6.78 -15.23
N THR A 294 -4.77 -6.58 -16.09
CA THR A 294 -5.88 -7.50 -16.37
C THR A 294 -5.93 -7.86 -17.87
N CYS A 295 -6.88 -8.69 -18.28
CA CYS A 295 -7.10 -8.99 -19.69
C CYS A 295 -7.52 -7.75 -20.52
N ASN A 296 -8.05 -6.71 -19.89
CA ASN A 296 -8.48 -5.47 -20.56
C ASN A 296 -7.45 -4.34 -20.50
N SER A 297 -6.32 -4.54 -19.80
CA SER A 297 -5.27 -3.51 -19.67
C SER A 297 -4.55 -3.28 -21.00
N GLU A 298 -4.20 -2.01 -21.24
CA GLU A 298 -3.41 -1.53 -22.39
C GLU A 298 -2.08 -0.98 -21.91
N ALA A 299 -0.98 -1.41 -22.52
CA ALA A 299 0.37 -1.09 -22.07
C ALA A 299 0.63 0.41 -21.94
N GLN A 300 0.12 1.24 -22.86
CA GLN A 300 0.33 2.69 -22.84
C GLN A 300 -0.35 3.35 -21.65
N ASN A 301 -1.58 2.93 -21.33
CA ASN A 301 -2.35 3.48 -20.23
C ASN A 301 -1.74 3.10 -18.89
N GLU A 302 -1.36 1.82 -18.73
CA GLU A 302 -0.73 1.32 -17.51
C GLU A 302 0.67 1.92 -17.27
N TYR A 303 1.42 2.18 -18.36
CA TYR A 303 2.70 2.88 -18.29
C TYR A 303 2.53 4.32 -17.81
N GLN A 304 1.54 5.04 -18.35
CA GLN A 304 1.24 6.40 -17.90
C GLN A 304 0.79 6.42 -16.44
N GLU A 305 -0.10 5.50 -16.04
CA GLU A 305 -0.55 5.37 -14.66
C GLU A 305 0.61 5.10 -13.69
N MET A 306 1.58 4.26 -14.10
CA MET A 306 2.80 4.02 -13.32
C MET A 306 3.58 5.32 -13.10
N ILE A 307 3.75 6.16 -14.13
CA ILE A 307 4.46 7.44 -14.05
C ILE A 307 3.69 8.44 -13.18
N ASP A 308 2.37 8.52 -13.32
CA ASP A 308 1.52 9.45 -12.58
C ASP A 308 1.51 9.16 -11.07
N LYS A 309 1.73 7.89 -10.69
CA LYS A 309 1.87 7.47 -9.29
C LYS A 309 3.20 7.85 -8.64
N VAL A 310 4.14 8.43 -9.40
CA VAL A 310 5.43 8.89 -8.86
C VAL A 310 5.28 10.35 -8.41
N TYR A 311 5.01 10.56 -7.14
CA TYR A 311 4.91 11.88 -6.53
C TYR A 311 5.17 11.81 -5.03
N VAL A 312 5.46 12.96 -4.43
CA VAL A 312 5.64 13.14 -3.00
C VAL A 312 4.54 14.10 -2.50
N PRO A 313 3.73 13.70 -1.51
CA PRO A 313 2.66 14.53 -0.97
C PRO A 313 3.23 15.54 0.05
N LEU A 314 3.86 16.61 -0.42
CA LEU A 314 4.37 17.71 0.43
C LEU A 314 3.25 18.70 0.74
N PHE A 315 3.40 19.44 1.86
CA PHE A 315 2.52 20.56 2.23
C PHE A 315 2.83 21.83 1.45
#